data_0e0f25651b527677a4f80a3a40472ad5
#
_entry.id   0e0f25651b527677a4f80a3a40472ad5
#
_cell.length_a   1.000
_cell.length_b   1.000
_cell.length_c   1.000
_cell.angle_alpha   90.00
_cell.angle_beta   90.00
_cell.angle_gamma   90.00
#
_symmetry.space_group_name_H-M   'P 1'
#
loop_
_entity.id
_entity.type
_entity.pdbx_description
1 polymer ?
#
loop_
_entity_poly.entity_id
_entity_poly.type
_entity_poly.pdbx_seq_one_letter_code
_entity_poly.pdbx_strand_id
1 'polypeptide(L)'
;IYQLNQRQFTPEGTFQAAREHLPRLRDLGVDIIWLMPVNPIGQDRRKGALGSPYAVRDYRAVNPEFGTLRDLRSFVAAAHALGMKVILDWVANHTAWDNHLVTEHPEWYARDWKGDFRPTPWWDWDDIIDLDYSHEGLRRYMAESMCYWVREADIDGFRCDVAGFVPRGFWEQARADLEAIKPVFMLAEWEARDLHDAAFDMTYAWSWNEAMHHIAAGKADVTALHVFYAWNESSWPRDAMRMMFVSNHDKNAWEGTEFEQFGPM
;
A
#
# COMPACT_ATOMS: atom_id res chain seq x y z
N ILE A 1 -5.41 -8.24 -9.07
CA ILE A 1 -5.17 -6.87 -8.53
C ILE A 1 -4.40 -6.08 -9.55
N TYR A 2 -4.83 -4.83 -9.82
CA TYR A 2 -4.16 -3.90 -10.71
C TYR A 2 -3.74 -2.65 -9.92
N GLN A 3 -2.43 -2.42 -9.79
CA GLN A 3 -1.91 -1.21 -9.18
C GLN A 3 -2.04 -0.02 -10.13
N LEU A 4 -2.57 1.09 -9.65
CA LEU A 4 -2.79 2.29 -10.44
C LEU A 4 -2.13 3.50 -9.75
N ASN A 5 -1.14 4.09 -10.43
CA ASN A 5 -0.57 5.37 -10.04
C ASN A 5 -1.37 6.48 -10.75
N GLN A 6 -2.19 7.21 -10.01
CA GLN A 6 -3.09 8.23 -10.54
C GLN A 6 -2.37 9.27 -11.37
N ARG A 7 -1.20 9.72 -10.91
CA ARG A 7 -0.39 10.75 -11.58
C ARG A 7 0.10 10.30 -12.97
N GLN A 8 0.37 9.00 -13.13
CA GLN A 8 1.02 8.46 -14.33
C GLN A 8 0.08 7.72 -15.26
N PHE A 9 -1.13 7.38 -14.80
CA PHE A 9 -2.05 6.52 -15.54
C PHE A 9 -2.65 7.19 -16.78
N THR A 10 -2.86 8.52 -16.72
CA THR A 10 -3.30 9.33 -17.84
C THR A 10 -2.46 10.60 -17.93
N PRO A 11 -2.42 11.29 -19.08
CA PRO A 11 -1.73 12.58 -19.19
C PRO A 11 -2.21 13.64 -18.17
N GLU A 12 -3.50 13.61 -17.82
CA GLU A 12 -4.11 14.54 -16.86
C GLU A 12 -3.77 14.18 -15.40
N GLY A 13 -3.48 12.92 -15.11
CA GLY A 13 -3.12 12.42 -13.79
C GLY A 13 -4.24 12.52 -12.74
N THR A 14 -5.52 12.45 -13.16
CA THR A 14 -6.67 12.69 -12.28
C THR A 14 -7.59 11.46 -12.17
N PHE A 15 -8.41 11.41 -11.10
CA PHE A 15 -9.45 10.37 -10.95
C PHE A 15 -10.47 10.42 -12.07
N GLN A 16 -10.83 11.61 -12.55
CA GLN A 16 -11.79 11.77 -13.65
C GLN A 16 -11.26 11.15 -14.93
N ALA A 17 -10.02 11.44 -15.31
CA ALA A 17 -9.42 10.86 -16.49
C ALA A 17 -9.21 9.32 -16.33
N ALA A 18 -8.74 8.88 -15.17
CA ALA A 18 -8.56 7.46 -14.88
C ALA A 18 -9.89 6.66 -14.97
N ARG A 19 -11.02 7.26 -14.58
CA ARG A 19 -12.34 6.64 -14.63
C ARG A 19 -12.74 6.20 -16.04
N GLU A 20 -12.35 6.94 -17.07
CA GLU A 20 -12.67 6.62 -18.47
C GLU A 20 -12.00 5.29 -18.94
N HIS A 21 -10.97 4.84 -18.23
CA HIS A 21 -10.25 3.59 -18.53
C HIS A 21 -10.76 2.36 -17.75
N LEU A 22 -11.71 2.52 -16.83
CA LEU A 22 -12.26 1.43 -16.04
C LEU A 22 -12.85 0.28 -16.88
N PRO A 23 -13.61 0.54 -17.98
CA PRO A 23 -14.09 -0.55 -18.83
C PRO A 23 -12.95 -1.40 -19.39
N ARG A 24 -11.86 -0.78 -19.86
CA ARG A 24 -10.68 -1.50 -20.36
C ARG A 24 -10.04 -2.37 -19.26
N LEU A 25 -9.96 -1.89 -18.04
CA LEU A 25 -9.43 -2.68 -16.92
C LEU A 25 -10.34 -3.86 -16.60
N ARG A 26 -11.66 -3.67 -16.65
CA ARG A 26 -12.61 -4.76 -16.48
C ARG A 26 -12.48 -5.82 -17.58
N ASP A 27 -12.35 -5.40 -18.83
CA ASP A 27 -12.15 -6.30 -19.98
C ASP A 27 -10.82 -7.07 -19.86
N LEU A 28 -9.80 -6.47 -19.26
CA LEU A 28 -8.53 -7.11 -18.95
C LEU A 28 -8.65 -8.20 -17.84
N GLY A 29 -9.79 -8.25 -17.12
CA GLY A 29 -10.02 -9.20 -16.04
C GLY A 29 -9.60 -8.69 -14.66
N VAL A 30 -9.52 -7.38 -14.47
CA VAL A 30 -9.19 -6.79 -13.15
C VAL A 30 -10.40 -6.92 -12.23
N ASP A 31 -10.20 -7.46 -11.03
CA ASP A 31 -11.20 -7.52 -9.97
C ASP A 31 -10.99 -6.46 -8.90
N ILE A 32 -9.74 -6.14 -8.58
CA ILE A 32 -9.39 -5.15 -7.56
C ILE A 32 -8.45 -4.11 -8.17
N ILE A 33 -8.80 -2.83 -8.04
CA ILE A 33 -7.93 -1.70 -8.35
C ILE A 33 -7.28 -1.25 -7.04
N TRP A 34 -5.96 -1.26 -7.00
CA TRP A 34 -5.19 -0.68 -5.91
C TRP A 34 -4.69 0.70 -6.32
N LEU A 35 -5.27 1.75 -5.74
CA LEU A 35 -4.81 3.13 -5.89
C LEU A 35 -3.59 3.36 -5.00
N MET A 36 -2.48 3.83 -5.57
CA MET A 36 -1.34 4.32 -4.80
C MET A 36 -1.78 5.46 -3.87
N PRO A 37 -0.96 5.89 -2.88
CA PRO A 37 -1.42 6.86 -1.88
C PRO A 37 -2.10 8.08 -2.51
N VAL A 38 -3.32 8.35 -2.11
CA VAL A 38 -4.17 9.45 -2.63
C VAL A 38 -4.01 10.74 -1.85
N ASN A 39 -3.22 10.72 -0.79
CA ASN A 39 -3.06 11.80 0.18
C ASN A 39 -2.16 12.93 -0.35
N PRO A 40 -2.28 14.15 0.19
CA PRO A 40 -1.32 15.23 -0.07
C PRO A 40 0.09 14.83 0.35
N ILE A 41 1.06 15.18 -0.49
CA ILE A 41 2.48 14.86 -0.29
C ILE A 41 3.15 15.98 0.50
N GLY A 42 4.04 15.63 1.43
CA GLY A 42 4.86 16.55 2.20
C GLY A 42 5.68 17.50 1.34
N GLN A 43 5.95 18.69 1.86
CA GLN A 43 6.78 19.72 1.23
C GLN A 43 8.15 19.82 1.90
N ASP A 44 8.19 19.62 3.23
CA ASP A 44 9.44 19.68 3.99
C ASP A 44 10.28 18.44 3.70
N ARG A 45 11.55 18.65 3.43
CA ARG A 45 12.54 17.62 3.04
C ARG A 45 12.13 16.76 1.83
N ARG A 46 11.27 17.29 0.98
CA ARG A 46 10.76 16.60 -0.21
C ARG A 46 11.89 16.15 -1.12
N LYS A 47 11.89 14.87 -1.50
CA LYS A 47 12.81 14.33 -2.50
C LYS A 47 12.31 14.61 -3.92
N GLY A 48 13.14 15.24 -4.72
CA GLY A 48 12.80 15.62 -6.10
C GLY A 48 11.65 16.65 -6.19
N ALA A 49 11.25 16.97 -7.40
CA ALA A 49 10.24 17.99 -7.65
C ALA A 49 8.83 17.58 -7.24
N LEU A 50 8.49 16.30 -7.40
CA LEU A 50 7.14 15.78 -7.17
C LEU A 50 6.94 15.20 -5.76
N GLY A 51 8.00 14.84 -5.07
CA GLY A 51 7.98 14.16 -3.78
C GLY A 51 7.48 12.71 -3.85
N SER A 52 7.66 11.99 -2.77
CA SER A 52 7.17 10.63 -2.61
C SER A 52 5.69 10.62 -2.21
N PRO A 53 4.82 9.84 -2.86
CA PRO A 53 3.43 9.66 -2.42
C PRO A 53 3.34 9.01 -1.03
N TYR A 54 4.41 8.36 -0.58
CA TYR A 54 4.50 7.77 0.75
C TYR A 54 4.87 8.79 1.85
N ALA A 55 5.31 10.00 1.51
CA ALA A 55 5.45 11.09 2.47
C ALA A 55 4.09 11.77 2.71
N VAL A 56 3.23 11.12 3.49
CA VAL A 56 1.84 11.54 3.73
C VAL A 56 1.79 12.77 4.62
N ARG A 57 1.17 13.85 4.12
CA ARG A 57 0.99 15.10 4.83
C ARG A 57 -0.32 15.19 5.62
N ASP A 58 -1.39 14.55 5.11
CA ASP A 58 -2.70 14.51 5.76
C ASP A 58 -3.43 13.21 5.40
N TYR A 59 -3.74 12.41 6.42
CA TYR A 59 -4.37 11.09 6.23
C TYR A 59 -5.83 11.13 5.77
N ARG A 60 -6.52 12.27 5.92
CA ARG A 60 -7.96 12.41 5.61
C ARG A 60 -8.24 13.35 4.44
N ALA A 61 -7.21 13.78 3.73
CA ALA A 61 -7.34 14.64 2.57
C ALA A 61 -6.95 13.92 1.26
N VAL A 62 -7.59 14.32 0.17
CA VAL A 62 -7.21 13.94 -1.18
C VAL A 62 -6.17 14.92 -1.70
N ASN A 63 -5.12 14.43 -2.36
CA ASN A 63 -4.15 15.27 -3.05
C ASN A 63 -4.87 16.06 -4.16
N PRO A 64 -4.84 17.40 -4.13
CA PRO A 64 -5.54 18.24 -5.09
C PRO A 64 -5.07 18.04 -6.54
N GLU A 65 -3.87 17.48 -6.77
CA GLU A 65 -3.40 17.09 -8.10
C GLU A 65 -4.28 16.02 -8.75
N PHE A 66 -4.89 15.13 -7.96
CA PHE A 66 -5.71 14.01 -8.44
C PHE A 66 -7.19 14.39 -8.56
N GLY A 67 -7.60 15.47 -7.93
CA GLY A 67 -8.99 15.94 -7.84
C GLY A 67 -9.45 16.10 -6.41
N THR A 68 -10.73 15.88 -6.18
CA THR A 68 -11.41 16.04 -4.88
C THR A 68 -11.90 14.70 -4.34
N LEU A 69 -12.33 14.68 -3.07
CA LEU A 69 -13.01 13.51 -2.50
C LEU A 69 -14.25 13.10 -3.33
N ARG A 70 -14.95 14.06 -3.93
CA ARG A 70 -16.09 13.79 -4.83
C ARG A 70 -15.64 13.04 -6.09
N ASP A 71 -14.48 13.39 -6.64
CA ASP A 71 -13.93 12.72 -7.83
C ASP A 71 -13.50 11.29 -7.49
N LEU A 72 -12.86 11.07 -6.33
CA LEU A 72 -12.54 9.74 -5.83
C LEU A 72 -13.81 8.90 -5.63
N ARG A 73 -14.85 9.44 -4.98
CA ARG A 73 -16.15 8.77 -4.84
C ARG A 73 -16.74 8.37 -6.19
N SER A 74 -16.67 9.27 -7.17
CA SER A 74 -17.17 9.01 -8.53
C SER A 74 -16.36 7.90 -9.23
N PHE A 75 -15.05 7.85 -9.01
CA PHE A 75 -14.19 6.76 -9.51
C PHE A 75 -14.58 5.42 -8.89
N VAL A 76 -14.69 5.37 -7.53
CA VAL A 76 -15.07 4.16 -6.80
C VAL A 76 -16.45 3.65 -7.24
N ALA A 77 -17.44 4.53 -7.31
CA ALA A 77 -18.79 4.17 -7.76
C ALA A 77 -18.81 3.61 -9.20
N ALA A 78 -18.00 4.18 -10.09
CA ALA A 78 -17.86 3.68 -11.46
C ALA A 78 -17.17 2.31 -11.52
N ALA A 79 -16.16 2.07 -10.70
CA ALA A 79 -15.53 0.75 -10.56
C ALA A 79 -16.52 -0.30 -10.03
N HIS A 80 -17.29 0.04 -9.01
CA HIS A 80 -18.33 -0.82 -8.45
C HIS A 80 -19.41 -1.15 -9.48
N ALA A 81 -19.83 -0.19 -10.31
CA ALA A 81 -20.81 -0.43 -11.37
C ALA A 81 -20.33 -1.45 -12.42
N LEU A 82 -19.01 -1.58 -12.57
CA LEU A 82 -18.36 -2.60 -13.42
C LEU A 82 -18.02 -3.89 -12.69
N GLY A 83 -18.38 -4.01 -11.41
CA GLY A 83 -18.10 -5.20 -10.58
C GLY A 83 -16.67 -5.29 -10.07
N MET A 84 -15.89 -4.20 -10.16
CA MET A 84 -14.54 -4.12 -9.59
C MET A 84 -14.56 -3.52 -8.19
N LYS A 85 -13.58 -3.90 -7.36
CA LYS A 85 -13.31 -3.36 -6.04
C LYS A 85 -12.20 -2.33 -6.08
N VAL A 86 -12.18 -1.42 -5.11
CA VAL A 86 -11.15 -0.39 -5.00
C VAL A 86 -10.55 -0.41 -3.60
N ILE A 87 -9.22 -0.55 -3.52
CA ILE A 87 -8.47 -0.44 -2.27
C ILE A 87 -7.50 0.74 -2.35
N LEU A 88 -7.23 1.36 -1.19
CA LEU A 88 -6.24 2.42 -1.08
C LEU A 88 -4.93 1.90 -0.51
N ASP A 89 -3.83 2.53 -0.93
CA ASP A 89 -2.54 2.35 -0.28
C ASP A 89 -2.53 3.10 1.05
N TRP A 90 -2.19 2.41 2.13
CA TRP A 90 -2.21 2.95 3.49
C TRP A 90 -0.81 2.96 4.08
N VAL A 91 -0.28 4.16 4.28
CA VAL A 91 1.06 4.39 4.82
C VAL A 91 0.98 4.55 6.33
N ALA A 92 1.13 3.44 7.06
CA ALA A 92 0.95 3.45 8.52
C ALA A 92 2.24 3.66 9.31
N ASN A 93 3.41 3.33 8.74
CA ASN A 93 4.68 3.35 9.48
C ASN A 93 5.19 4.77 9.77
N HIS A 94 4.93 5.73 8.89
CA HIS A 94 5.58 7.04 8.90
C HIS A 94 4.70 8.14 8.29
N THR A 95 5.12 9.39 8.47
CA THR A 95 4.51 10.56 7.83
C THR A 95 5.57 11.46 7.17
N ALA A 96 5.13 12.44 6.37
CA ALA A 96 5.96 13.58 6.02
C ALA A 96 6.33 14.42 7.25
N TRP A 97 7.40 15.21 7.15
CA TRP A 97 7.86 16.11 8.21
C TRP A 97 6.89 17.25 8.53
N ASP A 98 6.10 17.67 7.54
CA ASP A 98 5.09 18.73 7.66
C ASP A 98 3.66 18.18 7.78
N ASN A 99 3.50 16.93 8.24
CA ASN A 99 2.22 16.41 8.67
C ASN A 99 1.76 17.17 9.93
N HIS A 100 0.47 17.56 10.01
CA HIS A 100 -0.04 18.32 11.14
C HIS A 100 0.15 17.63 12.51
N LEU A 101 0.18 16.29 12.52
CA LEU A 101 0.42 15.50 13.73
C LEU A 101 1.78 15.77 14.35
N VAL A 102 2.79 16.19 13.57
CA VAL A 102 4.12 16.56 14.10
C VAL A 102 4.05 17.69 15.10
N THR A 103 3.12 18.61 14.90
CA THR A 103 2.89 19.75 15.79
C THR A 103 1.84 19.45 16.87
N GLU A 104 0.77 18.74 16.51
CA GLU A 104 -0.34 18.46 17.41
C GLU A 104 -0.03 17.34 18.42
N HIS A 105 0.74 16.34 17.99
CA HIS A 105 1.07 15.12 18.72
C HIS A 105 2.52 14.70 18.52
N PRO A 106 3.52 15.53 18.87
CA PRO A 106 4.93 15.21 18.67
C PRO A 106 5.38 13.96 19.47
N GLU A 107 4.63 13.56 20.49
CA GLU A 107 4.85 12.34 21.27
C GLU A 107 4.50 11.06 20.50
N TRP A 108 3.75 11.14 19.40
CA TRP A 108 3.39 9.97 18.57
C TRP A 108 4.50 9.54 17.60
N TYR A 109 5.63 10.28 17.60
CA TYR A 109 6.73 10.02 16.69
C TYR A 109 7.92 9.37 17.39
N ALA A 110 8.51 8.40 16.72
CA ALA A 110 9.72 7.74 17.18
C ALA A 110 10.88 8.74 17.29
N ARG A 111 11.71 8.57 18.32
CA ARG A 111 12.87 9.41 18.58
C ARG A 111 14.16 8.60 18.47
N ASP A 112 15.22 9.26 18.04
CA ASP A 112 16.55 8.72 18.12
C ASP A 112 17.13 8.88 19.54
N TRP A 113 18.35 8.42 19.74
CA TRP A 113 19.05 8.49 21.03
C TRP A 113 19.37 9.92 21.50
N LYS A 114 19.26 10.94 20.63
CA LYS A 114 19.42 12.36 20.97
C LYS A 114 18.09 13.02 21.30
N GLY A 115 16.98 12.35 21.04
CA GLY A 115 15.63 12.88 21.21
C GLY A 115 15.08 13.58 19.95
N ASP A 116 15.80 13.53 18.83
CA ASP A 116 15.33 14.06 17.55
C ASP A 116 14.32 13.09 16.89
N PHE A 117 13.44 13.59 16.03
CA PHE A 117 12.57 12.75 15.21
C PHE A 117 13.40 11.82 14.33
N ARG A 118 12.99 10.56 14.28
CA ARG A 118 13.75 9.50 13.61
C ARG A 118 13.14 9.14 12.27
N PRO A 119 13.85 9.34 11.13
CA PRO A 119 13.53 8.66 9.88
C PRO A 119 13.62 7.14 10.03
N THR A 120 12.96 6.39 9.14
CA THR A 120 13.11 4.92 9.14
C THR A 120 14.59 4.56 8.96
N PRO A 121 15.22 3.87 9.93
CA PRO A 121 16.60 3.47 9.82
C PRO A 121 16.78 2.45 8.68
N TRP A 122 18.01 2.29 8.21
CA TRP A 122 18.47 1.33 7.19
C TRP A 122 18.17 1.72 5.72
N TRP A 123 17.34 2.72 5.44
CA TRP A 123 17.09 3.21 4.09
C TRP A 123 17.29 4.72 4.00
N ASP A 124 17.46 5.19 2.79
CA ASP A 124 17.54 6.62 2.46
C ASP A 124 16.12 7.24 2.40
N TRP A 125 15.38 7.17 3.52
CA TRP A 125 14.03 7.71 3.66
C TRP A 125 14.02 8.93 4.60
N ASP A 126 14.84 9.92 4.28
CA ASP A 126 15.00 11.14 5.09
C ASP A 126 13.88 12.17 4.88
N ASP A 127 13.00 11.95 3.94
CA ASP A 127 11.79 12.73 3.66
C ASP A 127 10.59 12.36 4.54
N ILE A 128 10.74 11.35 5.40
CA ILE A 128 9.69 10.88 6.32
C ILE A 128 10.20 10.71 7.75
N ILE A 129 9.27 10.59 8.70
CA ILE A 129 9.55 10.29 10.12
C ILE A 129 8.63 9.19 10.63
N ASP A 130 9.19 8.27 11.40
CA ASP A 130 8.50 7.09 11.92
C ASP A 130 7.51 7.44 13.03
N LEU A 131 6.39 6.72 13.04
CA LEU A 131 5.37 6.77 14.08
C LEU A 131 5.66 5.75 15.20
N ASP A 132 5.30 6.09 16.43
CA ASP A 132 5.45 5.23 17.61
C ASP A 132 4.10 4.65 18.05
N TYR A 133 3.82 3.45 17.66
CA TYR A 133 2.58 2.71 17.98
C TYR A 133 2.47 2.26 19.43
N SER A 134 3.38 2.61 20.33
CA SER A 134 3.18 2.47 21.78
C SER A 134 2.07 3.41 22.29
N HIS A 135 1.77 4.48 21.56
CA HIS A 135 0.75 5.48 21.90
C HIS A 135 -0.66 5.06 21.44
N GLU A 136 -1.55 4.84 22.39
CA GLU A 136 -2.95 4.47 22.14
C GLU A 136 -3.70 5.52 21.28
N GLY A 137 -3.41 6.82 21.51
CA GLY A 137 -3.97 7.94 20.75
C GLY A 137 -3.67 7.83 19.26
N LEU A 138 -2.42 7.48 18.91
CA LEU A 138 -2.02 7.25 17.53
C LEU A 138 -2.79 6.08 16.92
N ARG A 139 -2.84 4.93 17.62
CA ARG A 139 -3.56 3.74 17.13
C ARG A 139 -5.02 4.07 16.79
N ARG A 140 -5.69 4.80 17.68
CA ARG A 140 -7.07 5.22 17.48
C ARG A 140 -7.21 6.17 16.29
N TYR A 141 -6.36 7.19 16.21
CA TYR A 141 -6.38 8.14 15.09
C TYR A 141 -6.19 7.46 13.74
N MET A 142 -5.25 6.51 13.65
CA MET A 142 -4.96 5.78 12.42
C MET A 142 -6.12 4.87 12.03
N ALA A 143 -6.68 4.10 12.97
CA ALA A 143 -7.85 3.25 12.70
C ALA A 143 -9.09 4.06 12.30
N GLU A 144 -9.36 5.18 12.97
CA GLU A 144 -10.44 6.10 12.59
C GLU A 144 -10.22 6.74 11.22
N SER A 145 -8.97 7.01 10.84
CA SER A 145 -8.63 7.55 9.52
C SER A 145 -8.83 6.51 8.41
N MET A 146 -8.56 5.23 8.68
CA MET A 146 -8.94 4.14 7.78
C MET A 146 -10.48 4.04 7.66
N CYS A 147 -11.19 4.05 8.78
CA CYS A 147 -12.65 4.04 8.81
C CYS A 147 -13.27 5.23 8.06
N TYR A 148 -12.63 6.40 8.13
CA TYR A 148 -13.04 7.58 7.35
C TYR A 148 -13.12 7.28 5.86
N TRP A 149 -12.08 6.67 5.27
CA TRP A 149 -12.06 6.37 3.84
C TRP A 149 -13.12 5.35 3.43
N VAL A 150 -13.37 4.34 4.27
CA VAL A 150 -14.46 3.37 4.01
C VAL A 150 -15.83 4.05 4.01
N ARG A 151 -16.09 4.95 4.98
CA ARG A 151 -17.37 5.68 5.05
C ARG A 151 -17.53 6.72 3.96
N GLU A 152 -16.47 7.50 3.75
CA GLU A 152 -16.53 8.70 2.90
C GLU A 152 -16.30 8.41 1.42
N ALA A 153 -15.51 7.41 1.07
CA ALA A 153 -15.21 7.08 -0.31
C ALA A 153 -15.77 5.72 -0.76
N ASP A 154 -16.38 4.96 0.15
CA ASP A 154 -16.92 3.61 -0.07
C ASP A 154 -15.88 2.62 -0.64
N ILE A 155 -14.61 2.80 -0.28
CA ILE A 155 -13.55 1.87 -0.69
C ILE A 155 -13.73 0.50 -0.06
N ASP A 156 -13.11 -0.52 -0.65
CA ASP A 156 -13.29 -1.92 -0.27
C ASP A 156 -12.12 -2.49 0.56
N GLY A 157 -11.18 -1.66 0.96
CA GLY A 157 -10.07 -2.08 1.81
C GLY A 157 -8.76 -1.35 1.54
N PHE A 158 -7.64 -1.98 1.95
CA PHE A 158 -6.33 -1.33 1.92
C PHE A 158 -5.21 -2.29 1.49
N ARG A 159 -4.23 -1.76 0.80
CA ARG A 159 -2.87 -2.27 0.77
C ARG A 159 -2.08 -1.51 1.83
N CYS A 160 -1.49 -2.21 2.78
CA CYS A 160 -0.79 -1.61 3.90
C CYS A 160 0.73 -1.64 3.66
N ASP A 161 1.28 -0.44 3.48
CA ASP A 161 2.69 -0.17 3.23
C ASP A 161 3.55 -0.66 4.39
N VAL A 162 4.68 -1.34 4.11
CA VAL A 162 5.64 -1.92 5.06
C VAL A 162 4.96 -2.48 6.32
N ALA A 163 3.92 -3.28 6.14
CA ALA A 163 3.01 -3.71 7.21
C ALA A 163 3.71 -4.41 8.39
N GLY A 164 4.87 -5.02 8.16
CA GLY A 164 5.64 -5.68 9.21
C GLY A 164 6.38 -4.73 10.16
N PHE A 165 6.47 -3.44 9.86
CA PHE A 165 7.02 -2.44 10.76
C PHE A 165 6.00 -1.89 11.75
N VAL A 166 4.72 -2.16 11.51
CA VAL A 166 3.61 -1.73 12.36
C VAL A 166 3.14 -2.92 13.21
N PRO A 167 2.89 -2.75 14.51
CA PRO A 167 2.51 -3.86 15.38
C PRO A 167 1.27 -4.60 14.90
N ARG A 168 1.32 -5.93 14.86
CA ARG A 168 0.21 -6.80 14.44
C ARG A 168 -1.09 -6.47 15.16
N GLY A 169 -1.04 -6.26 16.48
CA GLY A 169 -2.23 -5.93 17.27
C GLY A 169 -2.91 -4.62 16.88
N PHE A 170 -2.22 -3.68 16.21
CA PHE A 170 -2.86 -2.53 15.59
C PHE A 170 -3.69 -2.96 14.37
N TRP A 171 -3.12 -3.81 13.49
CA TRP A 171 -3.81 -4.27 12.30
C TRP A 171 -5.06 -5.10 12.63
N GLU A 172 -4.97 -5.97 13.64
CA GLU A 172 -6.10 -6.76 14.13
C GLU A 172 -7.24 -5.87 14.64
N GLN A 173 -6.92 -4.84 15.42
CA GLN A 173 -7.91 -3.87 15.90
C GLN A 173 -8.49 -3.04 14.75
N ALA A 174 -7.64 -2.50 13.87
CA ALA A 174 -8.09 -1.73 12.72
C ALA A 174 -9.01 -2.55 11.80
N ARG A 175 -8.69 -3.84 11.58
CA ARG A 175 -9.56 -4.76 10.83
C ARG A 175 -10.93 -4.89 11.46
N ALA A 176 -11.00 -5.10 12.77
CA ALA A 176 -12.26 -5.21 13.48
C ALA A 176 -13.11 -3.94 13.39
N ASP A 177 -12.49 -2.77 13.51
CA ASP A 177 -13.17 -1.48 13.37
C ASP A 177 -13.71 -1.25 11.95
N LEU A 178 -12.95 -1.65 10.94
CA LEU A 178 -13.36 -1.57 9.53
C LEU A 178 -14.53 -2.51 9.22
N GLU A 179 -14.45 -3.76 9.67
CA GLU A 179 -15.50 -4.77 9.44
C GLU A 179 -16.80 -4.44 10.17
N ALA A 180 -16.76 -3.64 11.23
CA ALA A 180 -17.97 -3.08 11.83
C ALA A 180 -18.73 -2.12 10.89
N ILE A 181 -18.10 -1.63 9.82
CA ILE A 181 -18.73 -0.78 8.81
C ILE A 181 -19.19 -1.63 7.61
N LYS A 182 -18.25 -2.36 7.01
CA LYS A 182 -18.49 -3.32 5.93
C LYS A 182 -17.34 -4.31 5.80
N PRO A 183 -17.51 -5.47 5.15
CA PRO A 183 -16.40 -6.36 4.83
C PRO A 183 -15.34 -5.63 4.01
N VAL A 184 -14.06 -5.78 4.38
CA VAL A 184 -12.92 -5.15 3.71
C VAL A 184 -11.88 -6.19 3.30
N PHE A 185 -11.15 -5.88 2.23
CA PHE A 185 -9.99 -6.65 1.79
C PHE A 185 -8.70 -5.98 2.27
N MET A 186 -7.86 -6.74 2.98
CA MET A 186 -6.62 -6.25 3.56
C MET A 186 -5.42 -6.98 2.93
N LEU A 187 -4.55 -6.21 2.26
CA LEU A 187 -3.32 -6.68 1.65
C LEU A 187 -2.11 -6.12 2.41
N ALA A 188 -1.28 -7.00 2.96
CA ALA A 188 -0.03 -6.58 3.60
C ALA A 188 1.13 -6.55 2.60
N GLU A 189 1.82 -5.42 2.48
CA GLU A 189 3.16 -5.40 1.93
C GLU A 189 4.12 -5.96 2.98
N TRP A 190 4.12 -7.24 3.12
CA TRP A 190 5.03 -8.00 3.96
C TRP A 190 4.91 -9.48 3.66
N GLU A 191 5.91 -10.25 4.02
CA GLU A 191 5.91 -11.70 3.87
C GLU A 191 6.06 -12.37 5.22
N ALA A 192 4.96 -12.41 6.01
CA ALA A 192 4.91 -13.03 7.32
C ALA A 192 3.57 -13.76 7.53
N ARG A 193 3.64 -15.00 8.00
CA ARG A 193 2.48 -15.90 8.16
C ARG A 193 1.49 -15.44 9.23
N ASP A 194 1.99 -14.86 10.32
CA ASP A 194 1.20 -14.43 11.47
C ASP A 194 0.29 -13.24 11.18
N LEU A 195 0.53 -12.53 10.08
CA LEU A 195 -0.38 -11.49 9.58
C LEU A 195 -1.72 -12.05 9.07
N HIS A 196 -1.75 -13.34 8.69
CA HIS A 196 -2.98 -14.01 8.27
C HIS A 196 -3.88 -14.46 9.43
N ASP A 197 -3.43 -14.42 10.69
CA ASP A 197 -4.20 -14.94 11.81
C ASP A 197 -5.55 -14.19 11.98
N ALA A 198 -5.54 -12.85 11.89
CA ALA A 198 -6.75 -12.05 12.06
C ALA A 198 -6.71 -10.67 11.35
N ALA A 199 -5.61 -10.30 10.70
CA ALA A 199 -5.43 -8.93 10.19
C ALA A 199 -5.56 -8.83 8.67
N PHE A 200 -4.98 -9.75 7.91
CA PHE A 200 -4.87 -9.63 6.46
C PHE A 200 -5.41 -10.85 5.72
N ASP A 201 -6.05 -10.58 4.59
CA ASP A 201 -6.51 -11.63 3.67
C ASP A 201 -5.36 -12.11 2.78
N MET A 202 -4.42 -11.20 2.44
CA MET A 202 -3.35 -11.49 1.49
C MET A 202 -2.04 -10.83 1.94
N THR A 203 -0.92 -11.52 1.72
CA THR A 203 0.43 -11.00 1.90
C THR A 203 1.22 -11.09 0.60
N TYR A 204 2.24 -10.26 0.45
CA TYR A 204 3.15 -10.35 -0.70
C TYR A 204 3.91 -11.67 -0.69
N ALA A 205 4.16 -12.22 -1.88
CA ALA A 205 5.05 -13.36 -2.10
C ALA A 205 6.39 -12.87 -2.69
N TRP A 206 7.16 -12.14 -1.89
CA TRP A 206 8.48 -11.62 -2.31
C TRP A 206 9.42 -12.76 -2.71
N SER A 207 9.42 -13.85 -1.94
CA SER A 207 10.24 -15.04 -2.22
C SER A 207 9.87 -15.72 -3.56
N TRP A 208 8.59 -15.67 -3.98
CA TRP A 208 8.18 -16.13 -5.30
C TRP A 208 8.71 -15.19 -6.40
N ASN A 209 8.57 -13.88 -6.20
CA ASN A 209 9.06 -12.88 -7.15
C ASN A 209 10.57 -13.03 -7.35
N GLU A 210 11.35 -13.19 -6.28
CA GLU A 210 12.78 -13.43 -6.35
C GLU A 210 13.13 -14.73 -7.11
N ALA A 211 12.42 -15.82 -6.82
CA ALA A 211 12.61 -17.08 -7.54
C ALA A 211 12.39 -16.93 -9.05
N MET A 212 11.33 -16.21 -9.44
CA MET A 212 11.03 -15.94 -10.85
C MET A 212 12.12 -15.10 -11.52
N HIS A 213 12.62 -14.06 -10.85
CA HIS A 213 13.74 -13.25 -11.36
C HIS A 213 15.03 -14.08 -11.52
N HIS A 214 15.33 -14.95 -10.56
CA HIS A 214 16.51 -15.84 -10.67
C HIS A 214 16.38 -16.82 -11.83
N ILE A 215 15.19 -17.38 -12.05
CA ILE A 215 14.94 -18.27 -13.20
C ILE A 215 15.09 -17.51 -14.51
N ALA A 216 14.47 -16.34 -14.64
CA ALA A 216 14.56 -15.51 -15.85
C ALA A 216 16.01 -15.09 -16.17
N ALA A 217 16.80 -14.79 -15.14
CA ALA A 217 18.22 -14.46 -15.28
C ALA A 217 19.15 -15.67 -15.49
N GLY A 218 18.62 -16.90 -15.55
CA GLY A 218 19.42 -18.13 -15.68
C GLY A 218 20.26 -18.48 -14.45
N LYS A 219 19.97 -17.85 -13.29
CA LYS A 219 20.66 -18.11 -12.01
C LYS A 219 20.08 -19.30 -11.25
N ALA A 220 18.86 -19.70 -11.57
CA ALA A 220 18.16 -20.85 -11.03
C ALA A 220 17.35 -21.53 -12.14
N ASP A 221 16.94 -22.76 -11.92
CA ASP A 221 15.97 -23.46 -12.75
C ASP A 221 14.59 -23.54 -12.06
N VAL A 222 13.63 -24.21 -12.70
CA VAL A 222 12.25 -24.31 -12.18
C VAL A 222 12.15 -25.00 -10.81
N THR A 223 13.21 -25.69 -10.35
CA THR A 223 13.21 -26.32 -9.03
C THR A 223 13.14 -25.29 -7.90
N ALA A 224 13.56 -24.04 -8.15
CA ALA A 224 13.37 -22.93 -7.20
C ALA A 224 11.90 -22.73 -6.85
N LEU A 225 10.97 -22.92 -7.79
CA LEU A 225 9.52 -22.88 -7.51
C LEU A 225 9.06 -24.05 -6.66
N HIS A 226 9.63 -25.25 -6.83
CA HIS A 226 9.33 -26.37 -5.94
C HIS A 226 9.71 -26.07 -4.50
N VAL A 227 10.86 -25.43 -4.27
CA VAL A 227 11.29 -24.99 -2.94
C VAL A 227 10.29 -23.98 -2.36
N PHE A 228 9.90 -22.98 -3.14
CA PHE A 228 8.90 -21.98 -2.72
C PHE A 228 7.57 -22.65 -2.34
N TYR A 229 7.01 -23.52 -3.20
CA TYR A 229 5.72 -24.15 -2.93
C TYR A 229 5.78 -25.12 -1.76
N ALA A 230 6.86 -25.90 -1.60
CA ALA A 230 7.03 -26.78 -0.45
C ALA A 230 7.13 -26.00 0.86
N TRP A 231 7.86 -24.89 0.88
CA TRP A 231 7.94 -24.01 2.04
C TRP A 231 6.60 -23.34 2.34
N ASN A 232 5.92 -22.82 1.32
CA ASN A 232 4.61 -22.20 1.46
C ASN A 232 3.59 -23.19 2.05
N GLU A 233 3.51 -24.41 1.50
CA GLU A 233 2.60 -25.46 1.96
C GLU A 233 2.87 -25.88 3.42
N SER A 234 4.12 -25.96 3.82
CA SER A 234 4.51 -26.40 5.18
C SER A 234 4.46 -25.30 6.24
N SER A 235 4.58 -24.03 5.84
CA SER A 235 4.81 -22.91 6.77
C SER A 235 3.63 -21.94 6.88
N TRP A 236 2.72 -21.92 5.90
CA TRP A 236 1.62 -20.98 5.82
C TRP A 236 0.27 -21.64 6.08
N PRO A 237 -0.73 -20.90 6.62
CA PRO A 237 -2.10 -21.42 6.70
C PRO A 237 -2.62 -21.85 5.32
N ARG A 238 -3.46 -22.87 5.27
CA ARG A 238 -3.95 -23.44 4.00
C ARG A 238 -4.76 -22.46 3.16
N ASP A 239 -5.43 -21.54 3.81
CA ASP A 239 -6.28 -20.49 3.22
C ASP A 239 -5.56 -19.15 3.03
N ALA A 240 -4.27 -19.07 3.40
CA ALA A 240 -3.47 -17.87 3.21
C ALA A 240 -3.31 -17.55 1.72
N MET A 241 -3.85 -16.41 1.32
CA MET A 241 -3.62 -15.90 -0.03
C MET A 241 -2.27 -15.19 -0.12
N ARG A 242 -1.49 -15.57 -1.13
CA ARG A 242 -0.17 -14.99 -1.38
C ARG A 242 -0.23 -14.23 -2.71
N MET A 243 0.06 -12.92 -2.67
CA MET A 243 0.10 -12.11 -3.88
C MET A 243 1.37 -12.40 -4.67
N MET A 244 1.23 -13.17 -5.72
CA MET A 244 2.28 -13.38 -6.73
C MET A 244 2.23 -12.23 -7.72
N PHE A 245 3.37 -11.64 -8.02
CA PHE A 245 3.47 -10.50 -8.93
C PHE A 245 4.80 -10.54 -9.68
N VAL A 246 4.82 -9.99 -10.88
CA VAL A 246 6.01 -9.89 -11.71
C VAL A 246 6.62 -8.50 -11.66
N SER A 247 5.82 -7.49 -11.33
CA SER A 247 6.20 -6.09 -11.35
C SER A 247 5.35 -5.28 -10.38
N ASN A 248 5.90 -4.21 -9.84
CA ASN A 248 5.22 -3.16 -9.08
C ASN A 248 5.99 -1.85 -9.21
N HIS A 249 5.51 -0.78 -8.56
CA HIS A 249 6.13 0.53 -8.61
C HIS A 249 7.58 0.56 -8.08
N ASP A 250 7.92 -0.27 -7.09
CA ASP A 250 9.29 -0.35 -6.54
C ASP A 250 10.22 -1.08 -7.52
N LYS A 251 9.78 -2.24 -8.03
CA LYS A 251 10.59 -3.01 -8.98
C LYS A 251 10.85 -2.22 -10.25
N ASN A 252 9.82 -1.61 -10.83
CA ASN A 252 9.96 -0.82 -12.05
C ASN A 252 10.90 0.38 -11.88
N ALA A 253 10.93 0.98 -10.69
CA ALA A 253 11.77 2.15 -10.43
C ALA A 253 13.28 1.82 -10.34
N TRP A 254 13.63 0.60 -9.91
CA TRP A 254 15.02 0.25 -9.59
C TRP A 254 15.58 -0.92 -10.40
N GLU A 255 14.73 -1.87 -10.77
CA GLU A 255 15.15 -3.12 -11.41
C GLU A 255 14.75 -3.20 -12.90
N GLY A 256 13.92 -2.29 -13.37
CA GLY A 256 13.38 -2.27 -14.73
C GLY A 256 11.98 -2.88 -14.83
N THR A 257 11.39 -2.76 -16.01
CA THR A 257 10.05 -3.29 -16.32
C THR A 257 10.06 -4.81 -16.40
N GLU A 258 8.88 -5.44 -16.31
CA GLU A 258 8.71 -6.87 -16.52
C GLU A 258 9.24 -7.35 -17.87
N PHE A 259 9.16 -6.52 -18.90
CA PHE A 259 9.70 -6.85 -20.23
C PHE A 259 11.23 -6.88 -20.25
N GLU A 260 11.87 -5.96 -19.51
CA GLU A 260 13.33 -5.94 -19.37
C GLU A 260 13.83 -7.09 -18.50
N GLN A 261 13.09 -7.45 -17.45
CA GLN A 261 13.47 -8.49 -16.49
C GLN A 261 13.24 -9.91 -17.04
N PHE A 262 12.11 -10.16 -17.72
CA PHE A 262 11.70 -11.50 -18.16
C PHE A 262 11.90 -11.71 -19.68
N GLY A 263 12.24 -10.66 -20.42
CA GLY A 263 12.41 -10.74 -21.88
C GLY A 263 11.12 -11.07 -22.62
N PRO A 264 11.21 -11.61 -23.84
CA PRO A 264 10.04 -11.87 -24.69
C PRO A 264 9.15 -13.04 -24.22
N MET A 265 9.48 -13.67 -23.11
CA MET A 265 8.65 -14.72 -22.52
C MET A 265 7.45 -14.15 -21.76
#